data_7b28a1044cfb30244dbc4bfbc9031329
#
_entry.id   7b28a1044cfb30244dbc4bfbc9031329
#
_cell.length_a   1.000
_cell.length_b   1.000
_cell.length_c   1.000
_cell.angle_alpha   90.00
_cell.angle_beta   90.00
_cell.angle_gamma   90.00
#
_symmetry.space_group_name_H-M   'P 1'
#
loop_
_entity.id
_entity.type
_entity.pdbx_description
1 polymer ?
#
loop_
_entity_poly.entity_id
_entity_poly.type
_entity_poly.pdbx_seq_one_letter_code
_entity_poly.pdbx_strand_id
1 'polypeptide(L)'
;MLMQTSQGQSGSAHVVVMGNEKGGSGKSTTALHIAVALLKAGQRVATIDLDCRQQSFTRYINNRRAWARRTGLDLELPVHCCIKLGETMQIADNESSEFQQFMDAVSAVERTFDFIVIDTPGSDSYLMRLAHSMADTLVTPINDSFLDFDVLGTVDPATYSVTGESHYAEMVRDTRRKRRQLDGASTDWIVVRNRLSMLGSRNKQLVADGLKELSFRLGFRSIDGFAERVVYREFFPRGLTALDDLDEATLGTRPSLGHVTAREEVTSLLRQLKLPLDERGRRRAANRAEWFTQVDKPLEVHDILGA
;
A
#
# COMPACT_ATOMS: atom_id res chain seq x y z
N MET A 1 12.06 -6.26 -46.27
CA MET A 1 11.41 -6.95 -45.13
C MET A 1 12.03 -6.36 -43.87
N LEU A 2 11.47 -5.25 -43.38
CA LEU A 2 11.99 -4.52 -42.22
C LEU A 2 11.41 -5.18 -40.96
N MET A 3 12.27 -5.79 -40.16
CA MET A 3 11.92 -6.21 -38.79
C MET A 3 11.58 -4.98 -37.96
N GLN A 4 10.32 -4.77 -37.67
CA GLN A 4 9.87 -3.87 -36.61
C GLN A 4 10.28 -4.51 -35.28
N THR A 5 11.37 -4.05 -34.71
CA THR A 5 11.65 -4.22 -33.30
C THR A 5 10.55 -3.50 -32.54
N SER A 6 9.65 -4.26 -31.91
CA SER A 6 8.72 -3.74 -30.93
C SER A 6 9.55 -3.18 -29.77
N GLN A 7 9.82 -1.87 -29.81
CA GLN A 7 10.22 -1.14 -28.64
C GLN A 7 9.10 -1.31 -27.61
N GLY A 8 9.37 -2.07 -26.56
CA GLY A 8 8.46 -2.16 -25.43
C GLY A 8 8.21 -0.75 -24.93
N GLN A 9 6.98 -0.29 -25.00
CA GLN A 9 6.55 0.92 -24.33
C GLN A 9 6.95 0.78 -22.86
N SER A 10 7.96 1.55 -22.44
CA SER A 10 8.25 1.76 -21.03
C SER A 10 7.11 2.64 -20.51
N GLY A 11 6.00 2.02 -20.16
CA GLY A 11 4.92 2.72 -19.47
C GLY A 11 5.45 3.29 -18.15
N SER A 12 4.91 4.41 -17.71
CA SER A 12 5.12 4.95 -16.37
C SER A 12 4.68 3.92 -15.31
N ALA A 13 5.33 3.93 -14.16
CA ALA A 13 4.96 3.06 -13.03
C ALA A 13 3.52 3.32 -12.58
N HIS A 14 2.80 2.27 -12.20
CA HIS A 14 1.46 2.40 -11.60
C HIS A 14 1.58 2.96 -10.17
N VAL A 15 0.93 4.08 -9.92
CA VAL A 15 1.00 4.80 -8.64
C VAL A 15 -0.14 4.40 -7.72
N VAL A 16 0.21 3.79 -6.57
CA VAL A 16 -0.73 3.42 -5.50
C VAL A 16 -0.52 4.37 -4.33
N VAL A 17 -1.53 5.13 -3.97
CA VAL A 17 -1.47 6.12 -2.87
C VAL A 17 -2.32 5.66 -1.70
N MET A 18 -1.73 5.65 -0.49
CA MET A 18 -2.46 5.47 0.76
C MET A 18 -2.93 6.83 1.26
N GLY A 19 -4.22 7.12 1.22
CA GLY A 19 -4.78 8.42 1.60
C GLY A 19 -5.84 8.31 2.67
N ASN A 20 -5.69 9.07 3.74
CA ASN A 20 -6.71 9.31 4.79
C ASN A 20 -6.21 10.42 5.72
N GLU A 21 -7.07 11.39 6.04
CA GLU A 21 -6.77 12.50 6.95
C GLU A 21 -6.71 12.08 8.43
N LYS A 22 -7.10 10.86 8.77
CA LYS A 22 -7.01 10.36 10.15
C LYS A 22 -5.73 9.54 10.38
N GLY A 23 -5.10 9.78 11.54
CA GLY A 23 -4.06 8.92 12.06
C GLY A 23 -4.60 7.57 12.52
N GLY A 24 -3.78 6.52 12.47
CA GLY A 24 -4.14 5.20 13.03
C GLY A 24 -5.12 4.37 12.20
N SER A 25 -5.47 4.78 10.99
CA SER A 25 -6.35 4.02 10.07
C SER A 25 -5.68 2.80 9.42
N GLY A 26 -4.36 2.66 9.58
CA GLY A 26 -3.60 1.54 9.02
C GLY A 26 -2.93 1.82 7.67
N LYS A 27 -2.80 3.08 7.23
CA LYS A 27 -2.13 3.48 5.97
C LYS A 27 -0.79 2.80 5.76
N SER A 28 0.18 3.07 6.63
CA SER A 28 1.55 2.55 6.53
C SER A 28 1.60 1.01 6.61
N THR A 29 0.74 0.39 7.41
CA THR A 29 0.64 -1.07 7.49
C THR A 29 0.13 -1.65 6.17
N THR A 30 -0.93 -1.07 5.61
CA THR A 30 -1.49 -1.48 4.31
C THR A 30 -0.48 -1.24 3.19
N ALA A 31 0.21 -0.08 3.20
CA ALA A 31 1.26 0.26 2.23
C ALA A 31 2.36 -0.81 2.18
N LEU A 32 2.88 -1.23 3.35
CA LEU A 32 3.93 -2.26 3.39
C LEU A 32 3.44 -3.61 2.88
N HIS A 33 2.24 -4.04 3.28
CA HIS A 33 1.67 -5.31 2.81
C HIS A 33 1.48 -5.32 1.29
N ILE A 34 1.01 -4.20 0.71
CA ILE A 34 0.89 -4.04 -0.75
C ILE A 34 2.27 -4.06 -1.40
N ALA A 35 3.24 -3.30 -0.89
CA ALA A 35 4.58 -3.23 -1.45
C ALA A 35 5.27 -4.60 -1.45
N VAL A 36 5.21 -5.33 -0.33
CA VAL A 36 5.80 -6.69 -0.23
C VAL A 36 5.05 -7.69 -1.13
N ALA A 37 3.72 -7.59 -1.22
CA ALA A 37 2.95 -8.44 -2.13
C ALA A 37 3.35 -8.25 -3.60
N LEU A 38 3.52 -7.00 -4.02
CA LEU A 38 3.97 -6.67 -5.37
C LEU A 38 5.39 -7.19 -5.63
N LEU A 39 6.32 -7.04 -4.67
CA LEU A 39 7.67 -7.60 -4.76
C LEU A 39 7.64 -9.13 -4.88
N LYS A 40 6.85 -9.83 -4.06
CA LYS A 40 6.67 -11.29 -4.14
C LYS A 40 6.01 -11.72 -5.45
N ALA A 41 5.17 -10.87 -6.04
CA ALA A 41 4.63 -11.08 -7.40
C ALA A 41 5.66 -10.76 -8.52
N GLY A 42 6.94 -10.50 -8.18
CA GLY A 42 8.02 -10.25 -9.13
C GLY A 42 7.99 -8.85 -9.74
N GLN A 43 7.21 -7.91 -9.20
CA GLN A 43 7.20 -6.53 -9.65
C GLN A 43 8.40 -5.76 -9.08
N ARG A 44 8.86 -4.75 -9.80
CA ARG A 44 9.83 -3.77 -9.30
C ARG A 44 9.05 -2.69 -8.58
N VAL A 45 9.32 -2.49 -7.29
CA VAL A 45 8.54 -1.59 -6.43
C VAL A 45 9.43 -0.52 -5.83
N ALA A 46 9.04 0.73 -6.03
CA ALA A 46 9.54 1.87 -5.26
C ALA A 46 8.48 2.30 -4.23
N THR A 47 8.93 2.87 -3.12
CA THR A 47 8.06 3.38 -2.06
C THR A 47 8.47 4.78 -1.66
N ILE A 48 7.49 5.65 -1.39
CA ILE A 48 7.71 7.03 -0.97
C ILE A 48 6.90 7.29 0.31
N ASP A 49 7.56 7.75 1.37
CA ASP A 49 6.92 8.16 2.62
C ASP A 49 6.83 9.69 2.66
N LEU A 50 5.61 10.21 2.70
CA LEU A 50 5.32 11.65 2.80
C LEU A 50 5.04 12.09 4.24
N ASP A 51 4.89 11.14 5.19
CA ASP A 51 4.71 11.46 6.62
C ASP A 51 6.06 11.55 7.33
N CYS A 52 6.82 12.58 7.01
CA CYS A 52 8.16 12.78 7.57
C CYS A 52 8.18 13.02 9.06
N ARG A 53 7.04 13.36 9.70
CA ARG A 53 6.94 13.55 11.16
C ARG A 53 6.84 12.21 11.86
N GLN A 54 5.93 11.35 11.42
CA GLN A 54 5.71 10.04 12.04
C GLN A 54 6.69 8.99 11.50
N GLN A 55 7.02 9.06 10.21
CA GLN A 55 7.92 8.13 9.53
C GLN A 55 7.55 6.65 9.72
N SER A 56 6.26 6.35 9.85
CA SER A 56 5.80 5.00 10.18
C SER A 56 6.16 4.00 9.08
N PHE A 57 6.00 4.39 7.82
CA PHE A 57 6.35 3.55 6.68
C PHE A 57 7.87 3.37 6.57
N THR A 58 8.63 4.46 6.69
CA THR A 58 10.10 4.45 6.71
C THR A 58 10.65 3.56 7.82
N ARG A 59 10.11 3.67 9.05
CA ARG A 59 10.50 2.79 10.17
C ARG A 59 10.21 1.34 9.87
N TYR A 60 9.06 1.04 9.27
CA TYR A 60 8.67 -0.33 8.93
C TYR A 60 9.68 -0.95 7.95
N ILE A 61 10.05 -0.21 6.89
CA ILE A 61 11.04 -0.67 5.90
C ILE A 61 12.44 -0.80 6.52
N ASN A 62 12.83 0.14 7.39
CA ASN A 62 14.11 0.06 8.10
C ASN A 62 14.17 -1.14 9.06
N ASN A 63 13.08 -1.43 9.78
CA ASN A 63 12.96 -2.62 10.62
C ASN A 63 13.09 -3.89 9.76
N ARG A 64 12.45 -3.96 8.59
CA ARG A 64 12.57 -5.09 7.65
C ARG A 64 14.00 -5.30 7.20
N ARG A 65 14.68 -4.23 6.82
CA ARG A 65 16.11 -4.28 6.42
C ARG A 65 17.01 -4.73 7.56
N ALA A 66 16.76 -4.24 8.78
CA ALA A 66 17.52 -4.63 9.96
C ALA A 66 17.27 -6.11 10.33
N TRP A 67 16.03 -6.56 10.23
CA TRP A 67 15.67 -7.97 10.48
C TRP A 67 16.31 -8.91 9.48
N ALA A 68 16.23 -8.61 8.19
CA ALA A 68 16.89 -9.39 7.13
C ALA A 68 18.40 -9.53 7.38
N ARG A 69 19.08 -8.43 7.72
CA ARG A 69 20.53 -8.46 8.06
C ARG A 69 20.83 -9.28 9.31
N ARG A 70 20.00 -9.19 10.32
CA ARG A 70 20.19 -9.89 11.60
C ARG A 70 20.01 -11.40 11.47
N THR A 71 19.05 -11.82 10.67
CA THR A 71 18.67 -13.23 10.52
C THR A 71 19.33 -13.92 9.33
N GLY A 72 19.92 -13.15 8.40
CA GLY A 72 20.44 -13.67 7.15
C GLY A 72 19.36 -14.06 6.13
N LEU A 73 18.10 -13.70 6.38
CA LEU A 73 16.99 -14.01 5.49
C LEU A 73 16.97 -13.08 4.27
N ASP A 74 16.64 -13.63 3.11
CA ASP A 74 16.40 -12.84 1.88
C ASP A 74 14.97 -12.32 1.85
N LEU A 75 14.74 -11.24 2.61
CA LEU A 75 13.45 -10.55 2.60
C LEU A 75 13.41 -9.53 1.48
N GLU A 76 12.35 -9.56 0.68
CA GLU A 76 12.16 -8.57 -0.39
C GLU A 76 12.10 -7.15 0.18
N LEU A 77 12.89 -6.25 -0.41
CA LEU A 77 12.99 -4.84 0.00
C LEU A 77 12.69 -3.92 -1.19
N PRO A 78 11.77 -2.96 -1.04
CA PRO A 78 11.57 -1.93 -2.06
C PRO A 78 12.72 -0.92 -2.06
N VAL A 79 12.90 -0.21 -3.17
CA VAL A 79 13.63 1.06 -3.16
C VAL A 79 12.77 2.08 -2.43
N HIS A 80 13.32 2.75 -1.44
CA HIS A 80 12.56 3.60 -0.52
C HIS A 80 13.13 5.02 -0.43
N CYS A 81 12.24 6.00 -0.49
CA CYS A 81 12.52 7.41 -0.30
C CYS A 81 11.58 8.01 0.76
N CYS A 82 12.09 8.91 1.58
CA CYS A 82 11.31 9.72 2.51
C CYS A 82 11.49 11.20 2.15
N ILE A 83 10.39 11.91 1.93
CA ILE A 83 10.42 13.34 1.64
C ILE A 83 10.58 14.10 2.95
N LYS A 84 11.55 15.01 3.02
CA LYS A 84 11.78 15.82 4.21
C LYS A 84 10.91 17.08 4.15
N LEU A 85 10.28 17.41 5.27
CA LEU A 85 9.56 18.67 5.40
C LEU A 85 10.52 19.85 5.29
N GLY A 86 10.07 20.93 4.68
CA GLY A 86 10.79 22.19 4.71
C GLY A 86 10.85 22.75 6.13
N GLU A 87 12.00 23.31 6.52
CA GLU A 87 12.27 23.83 7.88
C GLU A 87 12.27 25.36 7.90
N THR A 88 11.82 26.02 6.84
CA THR A 88 11.81 27.49 6.76
C THR A 88 10.56 28.07 7.43
N MET A 89 10.62 29.36 7.83
CA MET A 89 9.47 30.07 8.38
C MET A 89 8.42 30.44 7.30
N GLN A 90 8.77 30.34 6.02
CA GLN A 90 7.86 30.68 4.91
C GLN A 90 7.21 29.41 4.35
N ILE A 91 5.87 29.35 4.40
CA ILE A 91 5.08 28.21 3.94
C ILE A 91 5.32 27.96 2.44
N ALA A 92 5.33 29.01 1.61
CA ALA A 92 5.54 28.91 0.19
C ALA A 92 6.89 28.30 -0.20
N ASP A 93 7.97 28.63 0.54
CA ASP A 93 9.29 28.04 0.31
C ASP A 93 9.32 26.57 0.67
N ASN A 94 8.64 26.20 1.76
CA ASN A 94 8.52 24.80 2.19
C ASN A 94 7.75 23.99 1.16
N GLU A 95 6.59 24.46 0.69
CA GLU A 95 5.78 23.79 -0.34
C GLU A 95 6.55 23.64 -1.64
N SER A 96 7.32 24.66 -2.05
CA SER A 96 8.17 24.59 -3.25
C SER A 96 9.29 23.55 -3.11
N SER A 97 9.94 23.50 -1.93
CA SER A 97 10.97 22.50 -1.64
C SER A 97 10.40 21.08 -1.59
N GLU A 98 9.26 20.91 -0.94
CA GLU A 98 8.55 19.63 -0.85
C GLU A 98 8.09 19.12 -2.22
N PHE A 99 7.56 20.03 -3.05
CA PHE A 99 7.20 19.74 -4.45
C PHE A 99 8.42 19.24 -5.23
N GLN A 100 9.55 19.96 -5.16
CA GLN A 100 10.75 19.59 -5.89
C GLN A 100 11.27 18.23 -5.45
N GLN A 101 11.39 17.98 -4.13
CA GLN A 101 11.81 16.68 -3.60
C GLN A 101 10.89 15.53 -4.05
N PHE A 102 9.57 15.79 -4.05
CA PHE A 102 8.59 14.81 -4.50
C PHE A 102 8.73 14.51 -5.99
N MET A 103 8.85 15.53 -6.81
CA MET A 103 9.05 15.39 -8.27
C MET A 103 10.34 14.65 -8.58
N ASP A 104 11.43 14.97 -7.89
CA ASP A 104 12.73 14.31 -8.05
C ASP A 104 12.63 12.82 -7.66
N ALA A 105 11.96 12.51 -6.54
CA ALA A 105 11.76 11.14 -6.08
C ALA A 105 10.91 10.33 -7.08
N VAL A 106 9.83 10.89 -7.60
CA VAL A 106 8.99 10.23 -8.61
C VAL A 106 9.74 10.05 -9.92
N SER A 107 10.38 11.10 -10.43
CA SER A 107 11.12 11.06 -11.70
C SER A 107 12.26 10.03 -11.70
N ALA A 108 12.89 9.81 -10.54
CA ALA A 108 13.95 8.83 -10.39
C ALA A 108 13.46 7.37 -10.56
N VAL A 109 12.17 7.11 -10.32
CA VAL A 109 11.64 5.74 -10.27
C VAL A 109 10.55 5.44 -11.30
N GLU A 110 9.81 6.43 -11.79
CA GLU A 110 8.59 6.22 -12.60
C GLU A 110 8.80 5.40 -13.87
N ARG A 111 9.99 5.47 -14.49
CA ARG A 111 10.32 4.75 -15.74
C ARG A 111 11.05 3.44 -15.52
N THR A 112 11.53 3.19 -14.31
CA THR A 112 12.36 2.02 -13.98
C THR A 112 11.64 1.00 -13.13
N PHE A 113 10.58 1.40 -12.44
CA PHE A 113 9.76 0.53 -11.58
C PHE A 113 8.40 0.23 -12.21
N ASP A 114 7.79 -0.87 -11.80
CA ASP A 114 6.45 -1.26 -12.25
C ASP A 114 5.38 -0.60 -11.37
N PHE A 115 5.70 -0.37 -10.08
CA PHE A 115 4.82 0.27 -9.11
C PHE A 115 5.56 1.27 -8.22
N ILE A 116 4.84 2.34 -7.86
CA ILE A 116 5.23 3.28 -6.81
C ILE A 116 4.14 3.24 -5.73
N VAL A 117 4.49 2.92 -4.48
CA VAL A 117 3.56 2.93 -3.34
C VAL A 117 3.89 4.15 -2.47
N ILE A 118 2.93 5.05 -2.31
CA ILE A 118 3.08 6.31 -1.59
C ILE A 118 2.25 6.28 -0.31
N ASP A 119 2.88 6.49 0.85
CA ASP A 119 2.20 6.67 2.13
C ASP A 119 2.07 8.16 2.46
N THR A 120 0.85 8.62 2.79
CA THR A 120 0.58 10.04 3.06
C THR A 120 0.38 10.31 4.54
N PRO A 121 0.62 11.57 5.01
CA PRO A 121 0.34 11.95 6.38
C PRO A 121 -1.14 11.81 6.74
N GLY A 122 -1.43 11.74 8.03
CA GLY A 122 -2.79 11.68 8.57
C GLY A 122 -3.41 13.07 8.79
N SER A 123 -3.14 14.02 7.90
CA SER A 123 -3.68 15.38 7.92
C SER A 123 -3.72 15.94 6.51
N ASP A 124 -4.65 16.84 6.24
CA ASP A 124 -4.66 17.57 4.98
C ASP A 124 -3.36 18.38 4.83
N SER A 125 -2.64 18.14 3.76
CA SER A 125 -1.38 18.82 3.44
C SER A 125 -1.21 18.96 1.93
N TYR A 126 -0.36 19.90 1.52
CA TYR A 126 -0.01 20.09 0.12
C TYR A 126 0.49 18.79 -0.54
N LEU A 127 1.44 18.09 0.11
CA LEU A 127 1.98 16.83 -0.38
C LEU A 127 0.93 15.72 -0.51
N MET A 128 -0.01 15.64 0.43
CA MET A 128 -1.11 14.69 0.36
C MET A 128 -1.99 14.94 -0.88
N ARG A 129 -2.39 16.19 -1.11
CA ARG A 129 -3.19 16.57 -2.29
C ARG A 129 -2.45 16.32 -3.59
N LEU A 130 -1.14 16.58 -3.61
CA LEU A 130 -0.27 16.31 -4.75
C LEU A 130 -0.22 14.81 -5.06
N ALA A 131 0.04 13.97 -4.07
CA ALA A 131 0.04 12.52 -4.23
C ALA A 131 -1.32 11.98 -4.73
N HIS A 132 -2.43 12.48 -4.17
CA HIS A 132 -3.77 12.10 -4.61
C HIS A 132 -4.01 12.45 -6.09
N SER A 133 -3.49 13.58 -6.57
CA SER A 133 -3.68 14.01 -7.96
C SER A 133 -3.00 13.09 -8.98
N MET A 134 -1.97 12.35 -8.59
CA MET A 134 -1.25 11.44 -9.49
C MET A 134 -1.58 9.95 -9.25
N ALA A 135 -2.49 9.64 -8.32
CA ALA A 135 -2.82 8.27 -7.98
C ALA A 135 -3.57 7.54 -9.12
N ASP A 136 -3.03 6.42 -9.61
CA ASP A 136 -3.78 5.50 -10.45
C ASP A 136 -4.76 4.68 -9.61
N THR A 137 -4.30 4.25 -8.43
CA THR A 137 -5.13 3.64 -7.39
C THR A 137 -4.98 4.43 -6.10
N LEU A 138 -6.08 4.96 -5.58
CA LEU A 138 -6.15 5.58 -4.28
C LEU A 138 -6.78 4.60 -3.29
N VAL A 139 -6.03 4.22 -2.27
CA VAL A 139 -6.49 3.33 -1.19
C VAL A 139 -6.71 4.17 0.06
N THR A 140 -7.95 4.20 0.55
CA THR A 140 -8.33 4.90 1.77
C THR A 140 -8.69 3.88 2.86
N PRO A 141 -7.74 3.50 3.74
CA PRO A 141 -8.04 2.65 4.88
C PRO A 141 -8.84 3.43 5.93
N ILE A 142 -9.92 2.85 6.40
CA ILE A 142 -10.73 3.36 7.52
C ILE A 142 -10.94 2.25 8.55
N ASN A 143 -11.05 2.60 9.83
CA ASN A 143 -11.45 1.59 10.82
C ASN A 143 -12.97 1.35 10.73
N ASP A 144 -13.40 0.15 11.12
CA ASP A 144 -14.82 -0.27 11.07
C ASP A 144 -15.63 0.37 12.21
N SER A 145 -15.74 1.70 12.18
CA SER A 145 -16.46 2.50 13.18
C SER A 145 -17.11 3.75 12.57
N PHE A 146 -18.21 4.19 13.16
CA PHE A 146 -18.83 5.46 12.75
C PHE A 146 -17.92 6.68 12.92
N LEU A 147 -17.01 6.65 13.90
CA LEU A 147 -16.05 7.74 14.09
C LEU A 147 -15.12 7.90 12.88
N ASP A 148 -14.74 6.81 12.23
CA ASP A 148 -13.88 6.85 11.05
C ASP A 148 -14.68 7.02 9.75
N PHE A 149 -15.96 6.69 9.77
CA PHE A 149 -16.88 6.96 8.68
C PHE A 149 -16.96 8.45 8.33
N ASP A 150 -16.86 9.34 9.33
CA ASP A 150 -16.85 10.80 9.14
C ASP A 150 -15.76 11.31 8.18
N VAL A 151 -14.72 10.50 7.93
CA VAL A 151 -13.71 10.81 6.90
C VAL A 151 -14.33 10.83 5.50
N LEU A 152 -15.38 10.08 5.25
CA LEU A 152 -16.02 10.00 3.93
C LEU A 152 -17.33 10.80 3.86
N GLY A 153 -18.07 10.87 4.96
CA GLY A 153 -19.35 11.56 4.99
C GLY A 153 -19.95 11.63 6.37
N THR A 154 -20.93 12.48 6.52
CA THR A 154 -21.70 12.65 7.76
C THR A 154 -22.98 11.83 7.74
N VAL A 155 -23.40 11.34 8.90
CA VAL A 155 -24.62 10.58 9.07
C VAL A 155 -25.54 11.25 10.06
N ASP A 156 -26.85 11.14 9.84
CA ASP A 156 -27.86 11.52 10.80
C ASP A 156 -27.80 10.58 12.02
N PRO A 157 -27.68 11.08 13.25
CA PRO A 157 -27.49 10.23 14.43
C PRO A 157 -28.72 9.39 14.80
N ALA A 158 -29.91 9.75 14.32
CA ALA A 158 -31.15 9.03 14.63
C ALA A 158 -31.45 7.94 13.58
N THR A 159 -31.21 8.24 12.30
CA THR A 159 -31.56 7.35 11.19
C THR A 159 -30.37 6.59 10.60
N TYR A 160 -29.14 7.04 10.90
CA TYR A 160 -27.88 6.56 10.31
C TYR A 160 -27.82 6.71 8.78
N SER A 161 -28.70 7.54 8.21
CA SER A 161 -28.65 7.87 6.77
C SER A 161 -27.54 8.88 6.51
N VAL A 162 -26.93 8.81 5.32
CA VAL A 162 -25.90 9.74 4.88
C VAL A 162 -26.50 11.11 4.59
N THR A 163 -26.07 12.14 5.32
CA THR A 163 -26.55 13.52 5.20
C THR A 163 -25.65 14.42 4.37
N GLY A 164 -24.36 14.11 4.25
CA GLY A 164 -23.40 14.93 3.52
C GLY A 164 -22.11 14.23 3.22
N GLU A 165 -21.30 14.84 2.35
CA GLU A 165 -19.93 14.44 2.05
C GLU A 165 -18.97 15.14 3.02
N SER A 166 -17.83 14.52 3.31
CA SER A 166 -16.76 15.13 4.12
C SER A 166 -15.86 16.01 3.28
N HIS A 167 -15.08 16.85 3.95
CA HIS A 167 -14.00 17.62 3.30
C HIS A 167 -13.00 16.72 2.54
N TYR A 168 -12.62 15.59 3.15
CA TYR A 168 -11.74 14.62 2.48
C TYR A 168 -12.38 14.05 1.20
N ALA A 169 -13.63 13.66 1.24
CA ALA A 169 -14.33 13.14 0.06
C ALA A 169 -14.43 14.19 -1.05
N GLU A 170 -14.70 15.44 -0.71
CA GLU A 170 -14.69 16.56 -1.66
C GLU A 170 -13.31 16.76 -2.28
N MET A 171 -12.26 16.77 -1.47
CA MET A 171 -10.86 16.88 -1.94
C MET A 171 -10.49 15.74 -2.88
N VAL A 172 -10.84 14.50 -2.56
CA VAL A 172 -10.61 13.33 -3.45
C VAL A 172 -11.37 13.48 -4.76
N ARG A 173 -12.63 13.92 -4.72
CA ARG A 173 -13.42 14.18 -5.94
C ARG A 173 -12.78 15.25 -6.81
N ASP A 174 -12.29 16.33 -6.22
CA ASP A 174 -11.66 17.43 -6.95
C ASP A 174 -10.31 16.99 -7.57
N THR A 175 -9.49 16.23 -6.86
CA THR A 175 -8.23 15.71 -7.39
C THR A 175 -8.47 14.73 -8.55
N ARG A 176 -9.46 13.83 -8.43
CA ARG A 176 -9.87 12.93 -9.53
C ARG A 176 -10.40 13.68 -10.75
N ARG A 177 -11.16 14.76 -10.53
CA ARG A 177 -11.66 15.62 -11.61
C ARG A 177 -10.52 16.35 -12.32
N LYS A 178 -9.59 16.94 -11.57
CA LYS A 178 -8.41 17.61 -12.12
C LYS A 178 -7.56 16.65 -12.95
N ARG A 179 -7.29 15.45 -12.45
CA ARG A 179 -6.54 14.43 -13.17
C ARG A 179 -7.21 14.09 -14.51
N ARG A 180 -8.50 13.83 -14.51
CA ARG A 180 -9.24 13.54 -15.76
C ARG A 180 -9.15 14.67 -16.78
N GLN A 181 -9.09 15.92 -16.31
CA GLN A 181 -8.94 17.09 -17.18
C GLN A 181 -7.52 17.21 -17.74
N LEU A 182 -6.49 16.81 -16.98
CA LEU A 182 -5.10 16.97 -17.38
C LEU A 182 -4.61 15.86 -18.33
N ASP A 183 -4.90 14.62 -18.05
CA ASP A 183 -4.35 13.46 -18.78
C ASP A 183 -5.42 12.44 -19.25
N GLY A 184 -6.70 12.70 -18.98
CA GLY A 184 -7.79 11.79 -19.32
C GLY A 184 -7.89 10.54 -18.41
N ALA A 185 -6.95 10.37 -17.47
CA ALA A 185 -6.88 9.19 -16.62
C ALA A 185 -7.98 9.19 -15.54
N SER A 186 -8.33 8.00 -15.08
CA SER A 186 -9.29 7.79 -14.02
C SER A 186 -8.61 7.12 -12.84
N THR A 187 -8.69 7.72 -11.66
CA THR A 187 -8.22 7.12 -10.40
C THR A 187 -9.23 6.09 -9.90
N ASP A 188 -8.80 4.84 -9.69
CA ASP A 188 -9.58 3.84 -8.97
C ASP A 188 -9.52 4.12 -7.47
N TRP A 189 -10.61 4.61 -6.91
CA TRP A 189 -10.69 4.89 -5.48
C TRP A 189 -11.25 3.71 -4.72
N ILE A 190 -10.49 3.22 -3.74
CA ILE A 190 -10.82 2.02 -2.96
C ILE A 190 -10.80 2.40 -1.47
N VAL A 191 -11.92 2.18 -0.81
CA VAL A 191 -12.04 2.31 0.64
C VAL A 191 -11.85 0.93 1.26
N VAL A 192 -10.85 0.79 2.13
CA VAL A 192 -10.50 -0.47 2.80
C VAL A 192 -10.93 -0.41 4.26
N ARG A 193 -11.82 -1.30 4.65
CA ARG A 193 -12.29 -1.42 6.04
C ARG A 193 -11.28 -2.18 6.86
N ASN A 194 -10.59 -1.52 7.74
CA ASN A 194 -9.61 -2.11 8.66
C ASN A 194 -10.18 -2.28 10.09
N ARG A 195 -9.46 -3.01 10.92
CA ARG A 195 -9.87 -3.36 12.29
C ARG A 195 -11.26 -3.94 12.36
N LEU A 196 -11.56 -4.81 11.40
CA LEU A 196 -12.84 -5.49 11.35
C LEU A 196 -13.06 -6.27 12.65
N SER A 197 -14.17 -5.98 13.35
CA SER A 197 -14.58 -6.75 14.52
C SER A 197 -14.96 -8.16 14.09
N MET A 198 -14.48 -9.17 14.86
CA MET A 198 -14.87 -10.57 14.67
C MET A 198 -16.31 -10.84 15.11
N LEU A 199 -16.86 -9.96 15.95
CA LEU A 199 -18.24 -10.10 16.43
C LEU A 199 -19.19 -9.38 15.47
N GLY A 200 -20.24 -10.08 15.04
CA GLY A 200 -21.36 -9.48 14.31
C GLY A 200 -22.10 -8.50 15.23
N SER A 201 -22.09 -7.22 14.88
CA SER A 201 -22.85 -6.21 15.61
C SER A 201 -23.78 -5.45 14.67
N ARG A 202 -24.88 -4.93 15.21
CA ARG A 202 -25.79 -4.04 14.47
C ARG A 202 -25.04 -2.85 13.87
N ASN A 203 -24.07 -2.29 14.61
CA ASN A 203 -23.25 -1.19 14.15
C ASN A 203 -22.43 -1.53 12.91
N LYS A 204 -21.87 -2.75 12.84
CA LYS A 204 -21.12 -3.21 11.67
C LYS A 204 -21.98 -3.22 10.40
N GLN A 205 -23.24 -3.68 10.52
CA GLN A 205 -24.17 -3.67 9.39
C GLN A 205 -24.50 -2.24 8.97
N LEU A 206 -24.79 -1.34 9.93
CA LEU A 206 -25.08 0.06 9.64
C LEU A 206 -23.91 0.80 8.97
N VAL A 207 -22.66 0.55 9.42
CA VAL A 207 -21.46 1.09 8.77
C VAL A 207 -21.32 0.54 7.34
N ALA A 208 -21.56 -0.76 7.15
CA ALA A 208 -21.51 -1.37 5.81
C ALA A 208 -22.56 -0.78 4.86
N ASP A 209 -23.80 -0.57 5.34
CA ASP A 209 -24.89 -0.01 4.54
C ASP A 209 -24.60 1.47 4.18
N GLY A 210 -24.11 2.25 5.15
CA GLY A 210 -23.70 3.65 4.91
C GLY A 210 -22.54 3.75 3.91
N LEU A 211 -21.54 2.86 4.02
CA LEU A 211 -20.44 2.79 3.04
C LEU A 211 -20.93 2.41 1.64
N LYS A 212 -21.91 1.52 1.54
CA LYS A 212 -22.51 1.15 0.26
C LYS A 212 -23.21 2.36 -0.37
N GLU A 213 -23.96 3.15 0.41
CA GLU A 213 -24.61 4.37 -0.06
C GLU A 213 -23.56 5.40 -0.54
N LEU A 214 -22.53 5.68 0.28
CA LEU A 214 -21.44 6.59 -0.09
C LEU A 214 -20.66 6.10 -1.30
N SER A 215 -20.43 4.81 -1.44
CA SER A 215 -19.70 4.25 -2.58
C SER A 215 -20.40 4.56 -3.90
N PHE A 216 -21.72 4.53 -3.91
CA PHE A 216 -22.52 4.91 -5.08
C PHE A 216 -22.44 6.41 -5.38
N ARG A 217 -22.53 7.26 -4.34
CA ARG A 217 -22.49 8.72 -4.49
C ARG A 217 -21.12 9.24 -4.91
N LEU A 218 -20.05 8.73 -4.27
CA LEU A 218 -18.68 9.21 -4.44
C LEU A 218 -17.89 8.45 -5.51
N GLY A 219 -18.38 7.30 -5.95
CA GLY A 219 -17.74 6.47 -6.98
C GLY A 219 -16.45 5.83 -6.49
N PHE A 220 -16.47 5.19 -5.31
CA PHE A 220 -15.39 4.33 -4.81
C PHE A 220 -15.84 2.87 -4.69
N ARG A 221 -14.89 1.96 -4.60
CA ARG A 221 -15.13 0.55 -4.25
C ARG A 221 -14.85 0.35 -2.76
N SER A 222 -15.76 -0.27 -2.03
CA SER A 222 -15.52 -0.67 -0.63
C SER A 222 -15.11 -2.14 -0.58
N ILE A 223 -14.02 -2.42 0.12
CA ILE A 223 -13.49 -3.78 0.31
C ILE A 223 -13.09 -4.01 1.77
N ASP A 224 -13.08 -5.27 2.19
CA ASP A 224 -12.60 -5.65 3.51
C ASP A 224 -11.07 -5.73 3.53
N GLY A 225 -10.47 -5.16 4.57
CA GLY A 225 -9.04 -5.18 4.83
C GLY A 225 -8.69 -6.15 5.98
N PHE A 226 -8.03 -5.61 6.99
CA PHE A 226 -7.51 -6.39 8.11
C PHE A 226 -8.49 -6.41 9.29
N ALA A 227 -8.66 -7.59 9.90
CA ALA A 227 -9.31 -7.68 11.20
C ALA A 227 -8.41 -7.08 12.30
N GLU A 228 -8.99 -6.77 13.46
CA GLU A 228 -8.20 -6.33 14.61
C GLU A 228 -7.47 -7.52 15.22
N ARG A 229 -6.17 -7.65 14.92
CA ARG A 229 -5.31 -8.74 15.40
C ARG A 229 -4.01 -8.21 15.97
N VAL A 230 -3.56 -8.84 17.04
CA VAL A 230 -2.27 -8.54 17.70
C VAL A 230 -1.10 -8.77 16.74
N VAL A 231 -1.19 -9.77 15.86
CA VAL A 231 -0.13 -10.17 14.93
C VAL A 231 0.36 -9.04 14.04
N TYR A 232 -0.51 -8.10 13.64
CA TYR A 232 -0.09 -6.94 12.85
C TYR A 232 0.81 -5.97 13.64
N ARG A 233 0.66 -5.92 14.97
CA ARG A 233 1.56 -5.14 15.85
C ARG A 233 2.87 -5.88 16.07
N GLU A 234 2.86 -7.20 16.09
CA GLU A 234 4.06 -8.05 16.23
C GLU A 234 4.96 -8.00 15.00
N PHE A 235 4.39 -7.81 13.81
CA PHE A 235 5.17 -7.65 12.57
C PHE A 235 5.99 -6.38 12.53
N PHE A 236 5.49 -5.26 13.08
CA PHE A 236 6.11 -3.96 12.94
C PHE A 236 7.57 -3.89 13.40
N PRO A 237 7.97 -4.37 14.60
CA PRO A 237 9.35 -4.30 15.07
C PRO A 237 10.36 -5.08 14.22
N ARG A 238 9.88 -6.06 13.45
CA ARG A 238 10.68 -6.88 12.54
C ARG A 238 10.54 -6.46 11.09
N GLY A 239 9.63 -5.56 10.78
CA GLY A 239 9.32 -5.15 9.42
C GLY A 239 8.72 -6.28 8.58
N LEU A 240 8.09 -7.26 9.22
CA LEU A 240 7.46 -8.39 8.56
C LEU A 240 6.04 -8.06 8.10
N THR A 241 5.53 -8.87 7.21
CA THR A 241 4.15 -8.86 6.74
C THR A 241 3.54 -10.24 6.89
N ALA A 242 2.23 -10.33 6.78
CA ALA A 242 1.55 -11.62 6.78
C ALA A 242 1.89 -12.51 5.57
N LEU A 243 2.61 -11.98 4.59
CA LEU A 243 3.02 -12.69 3.36
C LEU A 243 4.42 -13.32 3.48
N ASP A 244 5.19 -12.95 4.51
CA ASP A 244 6.50 -13.54 4.76
C ASP A 244 6.36 -14.96 5.30
N ASP A 245 7.40 -15.78 5.23
CA ASP A 245 7.31 -17.19 5.59
C ASP A 245 6.88 -17.39 7.05
N LEU A 246 5.95 -18.34 7.25
CA LEU A 246 5.38 -18.63 8.56
C LEU A 246 6.17 -19.75 9.25
N ASP A 247 7.46 -19.52 9.47
CA ASP A 247 8.36 -20.37 10.21
C ASP A 247 9.01 -19.61 11.37
N GLU A 248 9.62 -20.32 12.28
CA GLU A 248 10.24 -19.75 13.48
C GLU A 248 11.48 -18.90 13.15
N ALA A 249 12.22 -19.22 12.09
CA ALA A 249 13.39 -18.47 11.66
C ALA A 249 12.99 -17.08 11.15
N THR A 250 11.95 -17.01 10.32
CA THR A 250 11.43 -15.76 9.76
C THR A 250 10.71 -14.93 10.82
N LEU A 251 9.80 -15.55 11.56
CA LEU A 251 8.99 -14.83 12.55
C LEU A 251 9.76 -14.50 13.83
N GLY A 252 10.85 -15.24 14.15
CA GLY A 252 11.53 -15.17 15.44
C GLY A 252 10.68 -15.65 16.62
N THR A 253 9.56 -16.29 16.32
CA THR A 253 8.65 -16.94 17.26
C THR A 253 7.90 -18.08 16.55
N ARG A 254 7.31 -18.98 17.32
CA ARG A 254 6.49 -20.05 16.73
C ARG A 254 5.27 -19.48 16.00
N PRO A 255 4.97 -19.96 14.78
CA PRO A 255 3.75 -19.60 14.06
C PRO A 255 2.49 -19.90 14.89
N SER A 256 1.51 -19.01 14.78
CA SER A 256 0.20 -19.17 15.43
C SER A 256 -0.92 -19.16 14.37
N LEU A 257 -2.11 -19.61 14.77
CA LEU A 257 -3.30 -19.50 13.91
C LEU A 257 -3.57 -18.04 13.48
N GLY A 258 -3.23 -17.07 14.33
CA GLY A 258 -3.33 -15.65 14.02
C GLY A 258 -2.50 -15.23 12.80
N HIS A 259 -1.30 -15.80 12.61
CA HIS A 259 -0.46 -15.56 11.45
C HIS A 259 -1.08 -16.10 10.15
N VAL A 260 -1.63 -17.33 10.21
CA VAL A 260 -2.29 -17.98 9.07
C VAL A 260 -3.50 -17.16 8.63
N THR A 261 -4.36 -16.78 9.58
CA THR A 261 -5.56 -15.99 9.28
C THR A 261 -5.21 -14.58 8.75
N ALA A 262 -4.17 -13.94 9.31
CA ALA A 262 -3.70 -12.66 8.79
C ALA A 262 -3.22 -12.78 7.33
N ARG A 263 -2.55 -13.88 6.97
CA ARG A 263 -2.16 -14.17 5.57
C ARG A 263 -3.38 -14.29 4.65
N GLU A 264 -4.42 -14.96 5.09
CA GLU A 264 -5.67 -15.10 4.33
C GLU A 264 -6.34 -13.74 4.11
N GLU A 265 -6.41 -12.89 5.15
CA GLU A 265 -6.96 -11.53 5.07
C GLU A 265 -6.19 -10.67 4.07
N VAL A 266 -4.85 -10.65 4.16
CA VAL A 266 -4.00 -9.90 3.23
C VAL A 266 -4.13 -10.42 1.80
N THR A 267 -4.14 -11.72 1.61
CA THR A 267 -4.32 -12.34 0.29
C THR A 267 -5.67 -11.97 -0.31
N SER A 268 -6.73 -11.95 0.50
CA SER A 268 -8.07 -11.53 0.08
C SER A 268 -8.09 -10.05 -0.31
N LEU A 269 -7.49 -9.16 0.51
CA LEU A 269 -7.34 -7.74 0.21
C LEU A 269 -6.67 -7.52 -1.15
N LEU A 270 -5.52 -8.16 -1.38
CA LEU A 270 -4.75 -8.02 -2.62
C LEU A 270 -5.54 -8.44 -3.87
N ARG A 271 -6.31 -9.52 -3.78
CA ARG A 271 -7.20 -9.95 -4.87
C ARG A 271 -8.28 -8.90 -5.17
N GLN A 272 -8.83 -8.28 -4.14
CA GLN A 272 -9.89 -7.27 -4.25
C GLN A 272 -9.36 -5.92 -4.75
N LEU A 273 -8.09 -5.58 -4.51
CA LEU A 273 -7.45 -4.38 -5.04
C LEU A 273 -7.38 -4.38 -6.57
N LYS A 274 -7.25 -5.56 -7.21
CA LYS A 274 -7.20 -5.72 -8.68
C LYS A 274 -6.10 -4.87 -9.33
N LEU A 275 -4.93 -4.78 -8.69
CA LEU A 275 -3.79 -4.06 -9.25
C LEU A 275 -3.31 -4.68 -10.58
N PRO A 276 -2.87 -3.88 -11.56
CA PRO A 276 -2.46 -4.38 -12.88
C PRO A 276 -1.06 -5.03 -12.81
N LEU A 277 -1.00 -6.31 -12.52
CA LEU A 277 0.25 -7.08 -12.52
C LEU A 277 0.65 -7.42 -13.96
N ASP A 278 1.84 -7.03 -14.38
CA ASP A 278 2.34 -7.33 -15.71
C ASP A 278 2.83 -8.80 -15.86
N GLU A 279 2.92 -9.28 -17.08
CA GLU A 279 3.37 -10.63 -17.39
C GLU A 279 4.86 -10.84 -17.07
N ARG A 280 5.68 -9.80 -17.23
CA ARG A 280 7.11 -9.84 -16.93
C ARG A 280 7.36 -10.02 -15.44
N GLY A 281 6.59 -9.33 -14.61
CA GLY A 281 6.63 -9.49 -13.16
C GLY A 281 6.23 -10.90 -12.74
N ARG A 282 5.19 -11.47 -13.34
CA ARG A 282 4.76 -12.86 -13.09
C ARG A 282 5.85 -13.86 -13.44
N ARG A 283 6.52 -13.70 -14.59
CA ARG A 283 7.64 -14.57 -15.00
C ARG A 283 8.83 -14.45 -14.05
N ARG A 284 9.18 -13.23 -13.60
CA ARG A 284 10.24 -13.06 -12.60
C ARG A 284 9.93 -13.78 -11.29
N ALA A 285 8.67 -13.70 -10.81
CA ALA A 285 8.24 -14.40 -9.62
C ALA A 285 8.31 -15.93 -9.76
N ALA A 286 7.86 -16.46 -10.89
CA ALA A 286 7.93 -17.89 -11.18
C ALA A 286 9.38 -18.38 -11.25
N ASN A 287 10.27 -17.67 -11.96
CA ASN A 287 11.69 -18.01 -12.07
C ASN A 287 12.39 -17.96 -10.69
N ARG A 288 12.04 -17.01 -9.84
CA ARG A 288 12.59 -16.92 -8.48
C ARG A 288 12.12 -18.09 -7.61
N ALA A 289 10.84 -18.45 -7.66
CA ALA A 289 10.32 -19.60 -6.95
C ALA A 289 11.00 -20.91 -7.39
N GLU A 290 11.21 -21.09 -8.69
CA GLU A 290 11.94 -22.23 -9.22
C GLU A 290 13.40 -22.25 -8.77
N TRP A 291 14.08 -21.10 -8.78
CA TRP A 291 15.46 -20.96 -8.31
C TRP A 291 15.60 -21.37 -6.83
N PHE A 292 14.70 -20.90 -5.94
CA PHE A 292 14.71 -21.28 -4.53
C PHE A 292 14.51 -22.79 -4.31
N THR A 293 13.67 -23.44 -5.10
CA THR A 293 13.50 -24.90 -5.01
C THR A 293 14.74 -25.69 -5.46
N GLN A 294 15.60 -25.09 -6.28
CA GLN A 294 16.84 -25.71 -6.73
C GLN A 294 18.02 -25.44 -5.78
N VAL A 295 18.07 -24.28 -5.14
CA VAL A 295 19.15 -23.87 -4.23
C VAL A 295 19.08 -24.60 -2.88
N ASP A 296 17.89 -24.97 -2.42
CA ASP A 296 17.70 -25.74 -1.19
C ASP A 296 18.14 -27.23 -1.29
N LYS A 297 18.55 -27.68 -2.47
CA LYS A 297 19.21 -29.00 -2.59
C LYS A 297 20.68 -28.82 -2.23
N PRO A 298 21.15 -29.42 -1.12
CA PRO A 298 22.58 -29.46 -0.85
C PRO A 298 23.26 -30.05 -2.09
N LEU A 299 24.31 -29.40 -2.60
CA LEU A 299 25.19 -29.95 -3.65
C LEU A 299 25.66 -31.31 -3.16
N GLU A 300 25.15 -32.39 -3.73
CA GLU A 300 25.67 -33.70 -3.45
C GLU A 300 27.13 -33.75 -3.99
N VAL A 301 28.04 -34.22 -3.17
CA VAL A 301 29.47 -34.26 -3.49
C VAL A 301 29.77 -35.01 -4.81
N HIS A 302 28.80 -35.80 -5.30
CA HIS A 302 28.84 -36.50 -6.58
C HIS A 302 28.72 -35.57 -7.80
N ASP A 303 28.12 -34.39 -7.66
CA ASP A 303 27.99 -33.43 -8.77
C ASP A 303 29.29 -32.66 -9.06
N ILE A 304 30.26 -32.74 -8.15
CA ILE A 304 31.57 -32.06 -8.26
C ILE A 304 32.64 -32.99 -8.88
N LEU A 305 32.43 -34.29 -8.85
CA LEU A 305 33.45 -35.31 -9.28
C LEU A 305 33.07 -36.03 -10.58
N GLY A 306 32.03 -35.63 -11.26
CA GLY A 306 31.48 -36.24 -12.48
C GLY A 306 31.78 -35.46 -13.75
N ALA A 307 32.94 -34.77 -13.86
CA ALA A 307 33.40 -34.16 -15.10
C ALA A 307 34.81 -34.68 -15.45
#